data_4c9721db77a0163f2b72141aa0a98f4a
#
_entry.id   4c9721db77a0163f2b72141aa0a98f4a
#
_cell.length_a   1.000
_cell.length_b   1.000
_cell.length_c   1.000
_cell.angle_alpha   90.00
_cell.angle_beta   90.00
_cell.angle_gamma   90.00
#
_symmetry.space_group_name_H-M   'P 1'
#
loop_
_entity.id
_entity.type
_entity.pdbx_description
1 polymer ?
#
loop_
_entity_poly.entity_id
_entity_poly.type
_entity_poly.pdbx_seq_one_letter_code
_entity_poly.pdbx_strand_id
1 'polypeptide(L)'
;NSGGTKQWTQQLGTSSHDLARGVTVDSSNNIYVAGNTQGGLDGNTNSGGYDLFLVKYNSSGTKQWTQQLGTSLNESGRGVTVDSSDNIYVTGYTGGGLDGNTNSGDNDTFLVKYNSSGTKQWTQQLGTSSGDYGRGVTVDSSNNIYVTGNTYGGLDGNTNSGGEDLFLVKY
;
A
#
# COMPACT_ATOMS: atom_id res chain seq x y z
N ASN A 1 -24.74 -6.84 2.74
CA ASN A 1 -24.86 -8.06 3.53
C ASN A 1 -24.65 -9.30 2.66
N SER A 2 -24.63 -10.50 3.24
CA SER A 2 -24.40 -11.76 2.52
C SER A 2 -25.47 -12.04 1.43
N GLY A 3 -26.64 -11.40 1.50
CA GLY A 3 -27.68 -11.47 0.48
C GLY A 3 -27.51 -10.48 -0.66
N GLY A 4 -26.37 -9.79 -0.76
CA GLY A 4 -26.06 -8.84 -1.84
C GLY A 4 -26.77 -7.48 -1.74
N THR A 5 -27.48 -7.20 -0.64
CA THR A 5 -28.14 -5.91 -0.45
C THR A 5 -27.13 -4.84 -0.06
N LYS A 6 -27.01 -3.77 -0.89
CA LYS A 6 -26.17 -2.60 -0.60
C LYS A 6 -26.61 -1.94 0.69
N GLN A 7 -25.67 -1.69 1.61
CA GLN A 7 -25.92 -1.02 2.89
C GLN A 7 -25.64 0.48 2.80
N TRP A 8 -24.50 0.84 2.24
CA TRP A 8 -24.05 2.23 2.07
C TRP A 8 -23.02 2.32 0.93
N THR A 9 -22.75 3.53 0.51
CA THR A 9 -21.68 3.85 -0.45
C THR A 9 -20.94 5.08 0.08
N GLN A 10 -19.61 5.03 0.09
CA GLN A 10 -18.76 6.18 0.36
C GLN A 10 -17.91 6.49 -0.86
N GLN A 11 -17.72 7.78 -1.09
CA GLN A 11 -16.85 8.27 -2.16
C GLN A 11 -15.96 9.37 -1.56
N LEU A 12 -14.66 9.28 -1.82
CA LEU A 12 -13.65 10.23 -1.37
C LEU A 12 -12.72 10.51 -2.55
N GLY A 13 -12.39 11.76 -2.77
CA GLY A 13 -11.53 12.16 -3.87
C GLY A 13 -11.15 13.62 -3.82
N THR A 14 -10.30 14.00 -4.76
CA THR A 14 -9.86 15.36 -5.03
C THR A 14 -10.39 15.83 -6.40
N SER A 15 -9.91 16.95 -6.91
CA SER A 15 -10.16 17.36 -8.31
C SER A 15 -9.29 16.62 -9.34
N SER A 16 -8.38 15.75 -8.86
CA SER A 16 -7.47 14.96 -9.68
C SER A 16 -7.86 13.47 -9.64
N HIS A 17 -6.98 12.58 -10.11
CA HIS A 17 -7.24 11.14 -10.08
C HIS A 17 -7.00 10.55 -8.70
N ASP A 18 -7.99 9.81 -8.19
CA ASP A 18 -7.97 9.09 -6.93
C ASP A 18 -8.40 7.64 -7.18
N LEU A 19 -7.52 6.68 -6.96
CA LEU A 19 -7.70 5.30 -7.37
C LEU A 19 -7.53 4.36 -6.19
N ALA A 20 -8.62 3.76 -5.70
CA ALA A 20 -8.57 2.68 -4.72
C ALA A 20 -8.08 1.37 -5.38
N ARG A 21 -7.23 0.61 -4.68
CA ARG A 21 -6.60 -0.60 -5.18
C ARG A 21 -6.77 -1.81 -4.26
N GLY A 22 -6.70 -1.60 -2.96
CA GLY A 22 -6.81 -2.63 -1.96
C GLY A 22 -7.80 -2.27 -0.86
N VAL A 23 -8.43 -3.29 -0.28
CA VAL A 23 -9.33 -3.14 0.86
C VAL A 23 -9.17 -4.32 1.82
N THR A 24 -9.21 -4.03 3.12
CA THR A 24 -9.21 -5.03 4.20
C THR A 24 -10.06 -4.56 5.37
N VAL A 25 -10.27 -5.46 6.33
CA VAL A 25 -10.99 -5.14 7.58
C VAL A 25 -10.20 -5.63 8.80
N ASP A 26 -10.31 -4.93 9.93
CA ASP A 26 -9.74 -5.37 11.21
C ASP A 26 -10.75 -6.21 12.02
N SER A 27 -10.32 -6.66 13.19
CA SER A 27 -11.13 -7.47 14.12
C SER A 27 -12.37 -6.74 14.65
N SER A 28 -12.36 -5.40 14.62
CA SER A 28 -13.47 -4.52 15.02
C SER A 28 -14.37 -4.11 13.85
N ASN A 29 -14.19 -4.71 12.68
CA ASN A 29 -14.87 -4.40 11.43
C ASN A 29 -14.63 -2.96 10.91
N ASN A 30 -13.52 -2.32 11.30
CA ASN A 30 -13.09 -1.12 10.59
C ASN A 30 -12.53 -1.50 9.22
N ILE A 31 -12.77 -0.66 8.23
CA ILE A 31 -12.40 -0.89 6.84
C ILE A 31 -11.21 0.00 6.49
N TYR A 32 -10.20 -0.58 5.87
CA TYR A 32 -9.01 0.13 5.38
C TYR A 32 -8.95 0.03 3.87
N VAL A 33 -8.82 1.19 3.21
CA VAL A 33 -8.70 1.29 1.75
C VAL A 33 -7.37 1.92 1.41
N ALA A 34 -6.57 1.24 0.60
CA ALA A 34 -5.31 1.74 0.08
C ALA A 34 -5.38 2.00 -1.43
N GLY A 35 -4.58 2.92 -1.91
CA GLY A 35 -4.53 3.28 -3.32
C GLY A 35 -3.53 4.39 -3.62
N ASN A 36 -3.82 5.16 -4.65
CA ASN A 36 -2.97 6.30 -5.04
C ASN A 36 -3.81 7.51 -5.47
N THR A 37 -3.32 8.70 -5.17
CA THR A 37 -3.95 9.99 -5.47
C THR A 37 -2.97 10.95 -6.13
N GLN A 38 -3.45 11.77 -7.07
CA GLN A 38 -2.68 12.89 -7.65
C GLN A 38 -2.98 14.23 -6.95
N GLY A 39 -3.80 14.23 -5.92
CA GLY A 39 -4.15 15.43 -5.16
C GLY A 39 -3.85 15.28 -3.67
N GLY A 40 -4.05 16.36 -2.91
CA GLY A 40 -3.99 16.32 -1.45
C GLY A 40 -5.28 15.76 -0.90
N LEU A 41 -5.35 14.43 -0.74
CA LEU A 41 -6.57 13.75 -0.32
C LEU A 41 -6.90 14.09 1.13
N ASP A 42 -8.13 14.58 1.39
CA ASP A 42 -8.62 14.87 2.73
C ASP A 42 -7.77 15.89 3.50
N GLY A 43 -7.23 16.88 2.79
CA GLY A 43 -6.40 17.94 3.36
C GLY A 43 -4.92 17.56 3.55
N ASN A 44 -4.51 16.38 3.14
CA ASN A 44 -3.10 16.04 3.05
C ASN A 44 -2.41 16.83 1.92
N THR A 45 -1.08 16.80 1.90
CA THR A 45 -0.27 17.41 0.85
C THR A 45 0.17 16.35 -0.15
N ASN A 46 -0.05 16.58 -1.43
CA ASN A 46 0.57 15.78 -2.47
C ASN A 46 2.04 16.15 -2.60
N SER A 47 2.93 15.15 -2.64
CA SER A 47 4.38 15.32 -2.66
C SER A 47 4.96 15.34 -4.08
N GLY A 48 4.20 14.90 -5.08
CA GLY A 48 4.70 14.78 -6.45
C GLY A 48 3.64 14.32 -7.44
N GLY A 49 3.89 13.24 -8.15
CA GLY A 49 2.96 12.65 -9.11
C GLY A 49 1.76 11.99 -8.42
N TYR A 50 1.76 10.68 -8.33
CA TYR A 50 0.83 9.94 -7.47
C TYR A 50 1.46 9.68 -6.11
N ASP A 51 0.73 9.94 -5.04
CA ASP A 51 1.09 9.52 -3.70
C ASP A 51 0.26 8.32 -3.26
N LEU A 52 0.84 7.40 -2.49
CA LEU A 52 0.11 6.38 -1.73
C LEU A 52 -0.87 7.04 -0.77
N PHE A 53 -2.11 6.53 -0.67
CA PHE A 53 -3.01 6.85 0.44
C PHE A 53 -3.46 5.59 1.19
N LEU A 54 -3.83 5.79 2.45
CA LEU A 54 -4.51 4.83 3.30
C LEU A 54 -5.65 5.54 4.05
N VAL A 55 -6.88 5.06 3.89
CA VAL A 55 -8.08 5.61 4.56
C VAL A 55 -8.70 4.58 5.47
N LYS A 56 -9.06 4.98 6.68
CA LYS A 56 -9.84 4.17 7.62
C LYS A 56 -11.28 4.64 7.69
N TYR A 57 -12.21 3.70 7.59
CA TYR A 57 -13.63 3.87 7.90
C TYR A 57 -14.02 2.93 9.04
N ASN A 58 -15.01 3.32 9.84
CA ASN A 58 -15.65 2.38 10.74
C ASN A 58 -16.67 1.50 10.01
N SER A 59 -17.26 0.52 10.72
CA SER A 59 -18.22 -0.43 10.13
C SER A 59 -19.50 0.22 9.58
N SER A 60 -19.85 1.43 10.03
CA SER A 60 -20.99 2.21 9.49
C SER A 60 -20.62 3.06 8.27
N GLY A 61 -19.38 3.00 7.80
CA GLY A 61 -18.89 3.78 6.67
C GLY A 61 -18.44 5.20 7.01
N THR A 62 -18.37 5.56 8.30
CA THR A 62 -17.87 6.88 8.71
C THR A 62 -16.35 6.89 8.65
N LYS A 63 -15.79 7.81 7.85
CA LYS A 63 -14.34 8.02 7.73
C LYS A 63 -13.76 8.44 9.08
N GLN A 64 -12.65 7.82 9.48
CA GLN A 64 -11.94 8.08 10.73
C GLN A 64 -10.71 8.94 10.51
N TRP A 65 -9.87 8.58 9.55
CA TRP A 65 -8.66 9.28 9.19
C TRP A 65 -8.19 8.91 7.77
N THR A 66 -7.32 9.75 7.22
CA THR A 66 -6.62 9.54 5.95
C THR A 66 -5.14 9.81 6.14
N GLN A 67 -4.29 8.90 5.68
CA GLN A 67 -2.85 9.07 5.58
C GLN A 67 -2.45 9.12 4.12
N GLN A 68 -1.46 9.96 3.80
CA GLN A 68 -0.88 10.09 2.47
C GLN A 68 0.65 10.09 2.62
N LEU A 69 1.34 9.37 1.74
CA LEU A 69 2.79 9.24 1.75
C LEU A 69 3.29 9.19 0.32
N GLY A 70 4.28 10.01 0.00
CA GLY A 70 4.82 10.08 -1.33
C GLY A 70 6.21 10.72 -1.41
N THR A 71 6.73 10.71 -2.62
CA THR A 71 7.96 11.39 -3.03
C THR A 71 7.62 12.40 -4.13
N SER A 72 8.62 13.00 -4.76
CA SER A 72 8.41 13.85 -5.95
C SER A 72 8.02 13.03 -7.21
N LEU A 73 8.02 11.70 -7.13
CA LEU A 73 7.69 10.79 -8.25
C LEU A 73 6.31 10.13 -8.04
N ASN A 74 6.18 8.86 -8.40
CA ASN A 74 4.89 8.16 -8.31
C ASN A 74 4.96 7.02 -7.29
N GLU A 75 4.00 7.00 -6.39
CA GLU A 75 3.74 5.90 -5.47
C GLU A 75 2.35 5.32 -5.71
N SER A 76 2.24 4.00 -5.60
CA SER A 76 0.96 3.32 -5.73
C SER A 76 0.80 2.23 -4.69
N GLY A 77 -0.11 2.42 -3.74
CA GLY A 77 -0.54 1.35 -2.84
C GLY A 77 -1.39 0.33 -3.60
N ARG A 78 -1.05 -0.96 -3.48
CA ARG A 78 -1.71 -2.05 -4.23
C ARG A 78 -2.39 -3.06 -3.31
N GLY A 79 -1.70 -3.50 -2.28
CA GLY A 79 -2.21 -4.44 -1.30
C GLY A 79 -2.27 -3.81 0.09
N VAL A 80 -3.25 -4.22 0.88
CA VAL A 80 -3.39 -3.83 2.28
C VAL A 80 -3.90 -5.02 3.10
N THR A 81 -3.34 -5.19 4.30
CA THR A 81 -3.76 -6.22 5.28
C THR A 81 -3.61 -5.68 6.69
N VAL A 82 -4.19 -6.38 7.66
CA VAL A 82 -4.04 -6.10 9.09
C VAL A 82 -3.58 -7.35 9.84
N ASP A 83 -2.79 -7.18 10.90
CA ASP A 83 -2.41 -8.27 11.79
C ASP A 83 -3.40 -8.40 12.97
N SER A 84 -3.17 -9.40 13.84
CA SER A 84 -3.99 -9.68 15.02
C SER A 84 -3.97 -8.57 16.09
N SER A 85 -3.06 -7.62 15.98
CA SER A 85 -2.92 -6.43 16.85
C SER A 85 -3.46 -5.15 16.18
N ASP A 86 -4.19 -5.29 15.07
CA ASP A 86 -4.73 -4.21 14.24
C ASP A 86 -3.65 -3.25 13.67
N ASN A 87 -2.39 -3.71 13.53
CA ASN A 87 -1.43 -2.98 12.71
C ASN A 87 -1.75 -3.19 11.23
N ILE A 88 -1.58 -2.14 10.45
CA ILE A 88 -1.92 -2.11 9.03
C ILE A 88 -0.63 -2.16 8.20
N TYR A 89 -0.60 -3.01 7.19
CA TYR A 89 0.51 -3.15 6.26
C TYR A 89 0.04 -2.83 4.85
N VAL A 90 0.74 -1.92 4.19
CA VAL A 90 0.45 -1.53 2.81
C VAL A 90 1.67 -1.82 1.94
N THR A 91 1.46 -2.51 0.83
CA THR A 91 2.49 -2.74 -0.19
C THR A 91 2.11 -2.11 -1.50
N GLY A 92 3.10 -1.87 -2.32
CA GLY A 92 2.95 -1.31 -3.65
C GLY A 92 4.31 -1.06 -4.29
N TYR A 93 4.40 0.02 -5.07
CA TYR A 93 5.66 0.42 -5.67
C TYR A 93 5.84 1.95 -5.60
N THR A 94 7.11 2.37 -5.65
CA THR A 94 7.53 3.78 -5.65
C THR A 94 8.58 4.01 -6.72
N GLY A 95 8.50 5.14 -7.40
CA GLY A 95 9.55 5.61 -8.31
C GLY A 95 10.67 6.37 -7.60
N GLY A 96 10.54 6.62 -6.30
CA GLY A 96 11.50 7.39 -5.50
C GLY A 96 11.98 6.67 -4.24
N GLY A 97 12.88 7.31 -3.51
CA GLY A 97 13.31 6.83 -2.19
C GLY A 97 12.26 7.15 -1.14
N LEU A 98 11.29 6.25 -0.94
CA LEU A 98 10.16 6.48 -0.07
C LEU A 98 10.61 6.49 1.40
N ASP A 99 10.23 7.57 2.13
CA ASP A 99 10.51 7.70 3.56
C ASP A 99 12.01 7.61 3.92
N GLY A 100 12.87 8.15 3.04
CA GLY A 100 14.32 8.17 3.22
C GLY A 100 15.05 6.88 2.81
N ASN A 101 14.33 5.89 2.27
CA ASN A 101 14.95 4.74 1.63
C ASN A 101 15.63 5.14 0.33
N THR A 102 16.49 4.26 -0.20
CA THR A 102 17.14 4.45 -1.50
C THR A 102 16.35 3.73 -2.58
N ASN A 103 16.02 4.42 -3.66
CA ASN A 103 15.50 3.78 -4.86
C ASN A 103 16.66 3.12 -5.61
N SER A 104 16.48 1.87 -6.03
CA SER A 104 17.49 1.04 -6.68
C SER A 104 17.45 1.11 -8.21
N GLY A 105 16.35 1.62 -8.77
CA GLY A 105 16.17 1.63 -10.22
C GLY A 105 14.91 2.39 -10.66
N ASP A 106 14.12 1.78 -11.53
CA ASP A 106 12.88 2.40 -12.04
C ASP A 106 11.83 2.54 -10.93
N ASN A 107 11.19 1.44 -10.59
CA ASN A 107 10.25 1.35 -9.48
C ASN A 107 10.71 0.27 -8.52
N ASP A 108 10.67 0.56 -7.24
CA ASP A 108 10.95 -0.41 -6.19
C ASP A 108 9.65 -0.79 -5.47
N THR A 109 9.56 -2.05 -5.03
CA THR A 109 8.49 -2.45 -4.13
C THR A 109 8.69 -1.84 -2.74
N PHE A 110 7.60 -1.45 -2.09
CA PHE A 110 7.64 -0.99 -0.69
C PHE A 110 6.70 -1.81 0.19
N LEU A 111 6.99 -1.77 1.49
CA LEU A 111 6.12 -2.23 2.56
C LEU A 111 6.11 -1.16 3.67
N VAL A 112 4.92 -0.59 3.96
CA VAL A 112 4.75 0.39 5.04
C VAL A 112 3.88 -0.20 6.13
N LYS A 113 4.32 -0.06 7.40
CA LYS A 113 3.54 -0.40 8.59
C LYS A 113 2.97 0.84 9.24
N TYR A 114 1.68 0.79 9.56
CA TYR A 114 0.98 1.75 10.41
C TYR A 114 0.42 1.03 11.63
N ASN A 115 0.28 1.73 12.75
CA ASN A 115 -0.52 1.24 13.87
C ASN A 115 -2.02 1.52 13.63
N SER A 116 -2.88 1.01 14.51
CA SER A 116 -4.34 1.13 14.41
C SER A 116 -4.86 2.58 14.43
N SER A 117 -4.07 3.55 14.94
CA SER A 117 -4.39 4.98 14.91
C SER A 117 -3.94 5.69 13.63
N GLY A 118 -3.31 4.99 12.69
CA GLY A 118 -2.79 5.55 11.43
C GLY A 118 -1.39 6.16 11.55
N THR A 119 -0.70 6.00 12.69
CA THR A 119 0.68 6.46 12.82
C THR A 119 1.63 5.50 12.12
N LYS A 120 2.38 6.00 11.14
CA LYS A 120 3.42 5.24 10.45
C LYS A 120 4.49 4.77 11.42
N GLN A 121 4.87 3.51 11.36
CA GLN A 121 5.87 2.90 12.21
C GLN A 121 7.22 2.77 11.50
N TRP A 122 7.20 2.23 10.29
CA TRP A 122 8.38 2.05 9.45
C TRP A 122 7.99 1.84 7.98
N THR A 123 8.97 2.02 7.11
CA THR A 123 8.91 1.75 5.67
C THR A 123 10.10 0.91 5.27
N GLN A 124 9.87 -0.17 4.54
CA GLN A 124 10.87 -0.98 3.87
C GLN A 124 10.73 -0.80 2.36
N GLN A 125 11.85 -0.76 1.65
CA GLN A 125 11.90 -0.68 0.20
C GLN A 125 12.88 -1.73 -0.31
N LEU A 126 12.50 -2.42 -1.36
CA LEU A 126 13.27 -3.50 -1.96
C LEU A 126 13.14 -3.41 -3.47
N GLY A 127 14.26 -3.43 -4.16
CA GLY A 127 14.26 -3.32 -5.61
C GLY A 127 15.60 -3.67 -6.25
N THR A 128 15.57 -3.65 -7.58
CA THR A 128 16.71 -3.86 -8.45
C THR A 128 16.93 -2.61 -9.32
N SER A 129 17.88 -2.66 -10.26
CA SER A 129 18.03 -1.59 -11.26
C SER A 129 16.89 -1.53 -12.29
N SER A 130 15.95 -2.47 -12.24
CA SER A 130 14.77 -2.56 -13.10
C SER A 130 13.51 -2.28 -12.28
N GLY A 131 12.31 -2.47 -12.87
CA GLY A 131 11.06 -2.24 -12.14
C GLY A 131 10.68 -3.42 -11.25
N ASP A 132 10.32 -3.15 -9.99
CA ASP A 132 9.90 -4.09 -8.97
C ASP A 132 8.57 -3.63 -8.38
N TYR A 133 7.52 -4.44 -8.53
CA TYR A 133 6.14 -4.02 -8.26
C TYR A 133 5.49 -4.92 -7.21
N GLY A 134 5.33 -4.43 -5.97
CA GLY A 134 4.51 -5.08 -4.95
C GLY A 134 3.04 -5.07 -5.35
N ARG A 135 2.38 -6.21 -5.23
CA ARG A 135 0.98 -6.39 -5.64
C ARG A 135 0.07 -6.80 -4.49
N GLY A 136 0.55 -7.69 -3.64
CA GLY A 136 -0.24 -8.24 -2.55
C GLY A 136 0.58 -8.37 -1.27
N VAL A 137 -0.11 -8.23 -0.14
CA VAL A 137 0.46 -8.43 1.20
C VAL A 137 -0.52 -9.23 2.05
N THR A 138 0.02 -10.13 2.86
CA THR A 138 -0.74 -10.86 3.88
C THR A 138 0.12 -11.08 5.12
N VAL A 139 -0.54 -11.45 6.23
CA VAL A 139 0.10 -11.75 7.52
C VAL A 139 -0.39 -13.12 7.99
N ASP A 140 0.51 -13.97 8.46
CA ASP A 140 0.13 -15.25 9.07
C ASP A 140 -0.22 -15.11 10.57
N SER A 141 -0.68 -16.20 11.18
CA SER A 141 -1.06 -16.22 12.60
C SER A 141 0.12 -16.01 13.56
N SER A 142 1.35 -16.06 13.07
CA SER A 142 2.58 -15.76 13.82
C SER A 142 3.09 -14.34 13.58
N ASN A 143 2.30 -13.51 12.89
CA ASN A 143 2.62 -12.14 12.46
C ASN A 143 3.82 -12.03 11.50
N ASN A 144 4.17 -13.11 10.79
CA ASN A 144 5.08 -12.97 9.66
C ASN A 144 4.33 -12.31 8.50
N ILE A 145 5.00 -11.36 7.83
CA ILE A 145 4.43 -10.58 6.72
C ILE A 145 4.95 -11.18 5.42
N TYR A 146 4.08 -11.39 4.47
CA TYR A 146 4.43 -11.88 3.13
C TYR A 146 4.02 -10.86 2.09
N VAL A 147 4.97 -10.47 1.25
CA VAL A 147 4.76 -9.56 0.11
C VAL A 147 5.02 -10.32 -1.17
N THR A 148 4.12 -10.19 -2.13
CA THR A 148 4.28 -10.77 -3.46
C THR A 148 4.08 -9.72 -4.55
N GLY A 149 4.67 -9.98 -5.69
CA GLY A 149 4.59 -9.08 -6.84
C GLY A 149 5.34 -9.61 -8.05
N ASN A 150 5.76 -8.70 -8.90
CA ASN A 150 6.56 -9.01 -10.09
C ASN A 150 7.81 -8.12 -10.15
N THR A 151 8.88 -8.67 -10.70
CA THR A 151 10.18 -8.01 -10.89
C THR A 151 10.69 -8.22 -12.31
N TYR A 152 11.36 -7.21 -12.86
CA TYR A 152 12.11 -7.31 -14.11
C TYR A 152 13.62 -7.54 -13.89
N GLY A 153 14.05 -7.68 -12.63
CA GLY A 153 15.44 -7.89 -12.23
C GLY A 153 15.64 -9.12 -11.36
N GLY A 154 16.88 -9.38 -10.98
CA GLY A 154 17.24 -10.45 -10.05
C GLY A 154 17.17 -9.98 -8.63
N LEU A 155 15.97 -10.03 -8.00
CA LEU A 155 15.72 -9.53 -6.66
C LEU A 155 16.44 -10.40 -5.60
N ASP A 156 17.13 -9.74 -4.65
CA ASP A 156 17.90 -10.40 -3.58
C ASP A 156 18.91 -11.45 -4.08
N GLY A 157 19.54 -11.18 -5.24
CA GLY A 157 20.53 -12.09 -5.82
C GLY A 157 19.96 -13.30 -6.55
N ASN A 158 18.64 -13.39 -6.69
CA ASN A 158 18.01 -14.38 -7.55
C ASN A 158 18.28 -14.04 -9.02
N THR A 159 18.13 -15.04 -9.90
CA THR A 159 18.29 -14.85 -11.34
C THR A 159 16.92 -14.56 -11.95
N ASN A 160 16.82 -13.46 -12.68
CA ASN A 160 15.66 -13.21 -13.53
C ASN A 160 15.69 -14.18 -14.73
N SER A 161 14.56 -14.85 -14.97
CA SER A 161 14.42 -15.85 -16.04
C SER A 161 14.04 -15.24 -17.40
N GLY A 162 13.81 -13.93 -17.43
CA GLY A 162 13.44 -13.14 -18.59
C GLY A 162 12.03 -12.55 -18.49
N GLY A 163 11.88 -11.29 -18.92
CA GLY A 163 10.62 -10.56 -18.75
C GLY A 163 10.28 -10.31 -17.27
N GLU A 164 9.03 -10.50 -16.92
CA GLU A 164 8.53 -10.39 -15.53
C GLU A 164 8.62 -11.74 -14.82
N ASP A 165 9.31 -11.78 -13.68
CA ASP A 165 9.26 -12.92 -12.76
C ASP A 165 8.43 -12.58 -11.54
N LEU A 166 7.71 -13.56 -10.98
CA LEU A 166 7.04 -13.39 -9.68
C LEU A 166 8.09 -13.39 -8.55
N PHE A 167 7.82 -12.62 -7.50
CA PHE A 167 8.58 -12.74 -6.24
C PHE A 167 7.65 -12.97 -5.04
N LEU A 168 8.22 -13.58 -4.00
CA LEU A 168 7.62 -13.69 -2.66
C LEU A 168 8.70 -13.38 -1.63
N VAL A 169 8.45 -12.36 -0.81
CA VAL A 169 9.34 -11.95 0.29
C VAL A 169 8.63 -12.15 1.62
N LYS A 170 9.34 -12.67 2.61
CA LYS A 170 8.89 -12.79 4.00
C LYS A 170 9.68 -11.82 4.89
N TYR A 171 8.94 -11.08 5.72
CA TYR A 171 9.44 -10.22 6.79
C TYR A 171 9.08 -10.77 8.15
#